data_3c90ffc33b903ed41040d08b503a8a0e
#
_entry.id   3c90ffc33b903ed41040d08b503a8a0e
#
_cell.length_a   1.000
_cell.length_b   1.000
_cell.length_c   1.000
_cell.angle_alpha   90.00
_cell.angle_beta   90.00
_cell.angle_gamma   90.00
#
_symmetry.space_group_name_H-M   'P 1'
#
loop_
_entity.id
_entity.type
_entity.pdbx_description
1 polymer ?
#
loop_
_entity_poly.entity_id
_entity_poly.type
_entity_poly.pdbx_seq_one_letter_code
_entity_poly.pdbx_strand_id
1 'polypeptide(L)'
;RIVAITDAHKGALKTLSTQEGYKTFVVPDNVGGRFSVLTPVGLLPIVLAGFDVREMIAGAVEMEKALAVKGEENPAVQYAAMRNLLYSELGKKIEILVAYNPKFQYLGEWWKQLYGESEGKDLKGIFPASVNFTTDLHSMGQFIQDGDRDVFETVVSIEKSNREIVIGSDAQNLDQLNYLAGQHVEHCNAMAQLGTKL
;
A
#
# COMPACT_ATOMS: atom_id res chain seq x y z
N ARG A 1 22.47 9.90 19.59
CA ARG A 1 21.69 11.16 19.48
C ARG A 1 20.22 10.80 19.38
N ILE A 2 19.39 11.53 20.10
CA ILE A 2 17.94 11.35 20.09
C ILE A 2 17.32 12.53 19.34
N VAL A 3 16.33 12.23 18.51
CA VAL A 3 15.48 13.20 17.83
C VAL A 3 14.03 12.81 18.12
N ALA A 4 13.20 13.76 18.50
CA ALA A 4 11.79 13.53 18.78
C ALA A 4 10.90 14.12 17.69
N ILE A 5 9.87 13.39 17.31
CA ILE A 5 8.80 13.88 16.45
C ILE A 5 7.56 13.94 17.33
N THR A 6 7.04 15.14 17.61
CA THR A 6 6.03 15.34 18.63
C THR A 6 5.20 16.59 18.37
N ASP A 7 4.19 16.80 19.20
CA ASP A 7 3.39 18.02 19.24
C ASP A 7 4.26 19.28 19.48
N ALA A 8 3.81 20.41 18.98
CA ALA A 8 4.55 21.68 19.11
C ALA A 8 4.57 22.21 20.56
N HIS A 9 3.52 21.97 21.34
CA HIS A 9 3.26 22.67 22.58
C HIS A 9 3.09 21.77 23.80
N LYS A 10 2.54 20.55 23.65
CA LYS A 10 2.06 19.72 24.74
C LYS A 10 2.39 18.24 24.57
N GLY A 11 2.15 17.47 25.64
CA GLY A 11 2.38 16.02 25.66
C GLY A 11 3.66 15.61 26.36
N ALA A 12 3.70 14.37 26.84
CA ALA A 12 4.82 13.84 27.63
C ALA A 12 6.14 13.87 26.87
N LEU A 13 6.14 13.48 25.57
CA LEU A 13 7.35 13.51 24.75
C LEU A 13 7.84 14.94 24.51
N LYS A 14 6.93 15.90 24.34
CA LYS A 14 7.30 17.32 24.21
C LYS A 14 7.97 17.83 25.46
N THR A 15 7.41 17.52 26.62
CA THR A 15 7.97 17.90 27.92
C THR A 15 9.36 17.31 28.11
N LEU A 16 9.50 15.99 27.91
CA LEU A 16 10.79 15.29 28.01
C LEU A 16 11.82 15.85 27.05
N SER A 17 11.46 16.06 25.79
CA SER A 17 12.36 16.60 24.78
C SER A 17 12.88 17.99 25.12
N THR A 18 12.03 18.81 25.76
CA THR A 18 12.42 20.15 26.22
C THR A 18 13.37 20.06 27.41
N GLN A 19 13.11 19.18 28.38
CA GLN A 19 13.97 18.96 29.56
C GLN A 19 15.34 18.42 29.18
N GLU A 20 15.39 17.46 28.26
CA GLU A 20 16.63 16.80 27.85
C GLU A 20 17.36 17.51 26.66
N GLY A 21 16.79 18.59 26.14
CA GLY A 21 17.36 19.32 25.01
C GLY A 21 17.43 18.53 23.71
N TYR A 22 16.47 17.62 23.46
CA TYR A 22 16.43 16.86 22.22
C TYR A 22 16.02 17.74 21.04
N LYS A 23 16.61 17.49 19.87
CA LYS A 23 16.13 18.09 18.64
C LYS A 23 14.71 17.58 18.33
N THR A 24 13.78 18.50 18.08
CA THR A 24 12.41 18.16 17.82
C THR A 24 11.96 18.55 16.42
N PHE A 25 11.08 17.74 15.83
CA PHE A 25 10.28 18.06 14.67
C PHE A 25 8.81 18.01 15.05
N VAL A 26 8.03 18.92 14.48
CA VAL A 26 6.63 19.11 14.85
C VAL A 26 5.75 18.27 13.93
N VAL A 27 4.78 17.57 14.53
CA VAL A 27 3.65 17.00 13.79
C VAL A 27 2.59 18.11 13.69
N PRO A 28 2.16 18.50 12.47
CA PRO A 28 1.12 19.52 12.32
C PRO A 28 -0.22 19.08 12.94
N ASP A 29 -0.83 19.92 13.74
CA ASP A 29 -2.07 19.62 14.47
C ASP A 29 -3.26 19.29 13.56
N ASN A 30 -3.24 19.79 12.33
CA ASN A 30 -4.29 19.60 11.33
C ASN A 30 -4.04 18.39 10.42
N VAL A 31 -3.02 17.57 10.70
CA VAL A 31 -2.71 16.34 9.94
C VAL A 31 -2.93 15.12 10.82
N GLY A 32 -3.96 14.35 10.51
CA GLY A 32 -4.21 13.09 11.19
C GLY A 32 -3.14 12.02 10.91
N GLY A 33 -3.00 11.05 11.82
CA GLY A 33 -1.95 10.02 11.76
C GLY A 33 -1.87 9.30 10.41
N ARG A 34 -2.98 8.85 9.88
CA ARG A 34 -3.05 8.13 8.60
C ARG A 34 -2.70 8.96 7.36
N PHE A 35 -2.62 10.29 7.50
CA PHE A 35 -2.22 11.22 6.44
C PHE A 35 -0.81 11.78 6.64
N SER A 36 -0.07 11.33 7.65
CA SER A 36 1.13 12.01 8.15
C SER A 36 2.43 11.58 7.46
N VAL A 37 2.41 10.68 6.47
CA VAL A 37 3.62 10.17 5.82
C VAL A 37 4.48 11.26 5.17
N LEU A 38 3.87 12.32 4.64
CA LEU A 38 4.58 13.48 4.06
C LEU A 38 4.92 14.57 5.08
N THR A 39 4.81 14.28 6.37
CA THR A 39 5.28 15.12 7.47
C THR A 39 6.59 14.54 8.06
N PRO A 40 7.20 15.18 9.04
CA PRO A 40 8.37 14.60 9.73
C PRO A 40 8.15 13.17 10.24
N VAL A 41 6.92 12.75 10.49
CA VAL A 41 6.58 11.38 10.93
C VAL A 41 7.09 10.32 9.95
N GLY A 42 6.85 10.52 8.65
CA GLY A 42 7.33 9.60 7.61
C GLY A 42 8.67 10.03 7.02
N LEU A 43 8.86 11.32 6.74
CA LEU A 43 10.04 11.80 6.01
C LEU A 43 11.34 11.59 6.78
N LEU A 44 11.35 11.77 8.10
CA LEU A 44 12.58 11.60 8.88
C LEU A 44 13.10 10.15 8.87
N PRO A 45 12.31 9.13 9.21
CA PRO A 45 12.78 7.75 9.13
C PRO A 45 13.14 7.32 7.69
N ILE A 46 12.41 7.80 6.67
CA ILE A 46 12.68 7.47 5.27
C ILE A 46 14.04 8.02 4.84
N VAL A 47 14.36 9.29 5.15
CA VAL A 47 15.68 9.86 4.81
C VAL A 47 16.80 9.21 5.61
N LEU A 48 16.56 8.83 6.87
CA LEU A 48 17.56 8.11 7.68
C LEU A 48 17.82 6.69 7.18
N ALA A 49 16.84 6.08 6.52
CA ALA A 49 16.99 4.80 5.83
C ALA A 49 17.73 4.90 4.49
N GLY A 50 18.11 6.11 4.06
CA GLY A 50 18.90 6.35 2.85
C GLY A 50 18.08 6.56 1.57
N PHE A 51 16.77 6.73 1.68
CA PHE A 51 15.92 7.02 0.52
C PHE A 51 15.86 8.51 0.21
N ASP A 52 15.68 8.85 -1.06
CA ASP A 52 15.53 10.23 -1.50
C ASP A 52 14.10 10.74 -1.26
N VAL A 53 13.92 11.47 -0.16
CA VAL A 53 12.63 12.08 0.19
C VAL A 53 12.23 13.23 -0.76
N ARG A 54 13.18 13.81 -1.50
CA ARG A 54 12.87 14.87 -2.47
C ARG A 54 12.18 14.28 -3.69
N GLU A 55 12.65 13.13 -4.19
CA GLU A 55 11.97 12.39 -5.25
C GLU A 55 10.57 11.94 -4.81
N MET A 56 10.44 11.46 -3.57
CA MET A 56 9.14 11.09 -3.00
C MET A 56 8.17 12.28 -2.96
N ILE A 57 8.62 13.45 -2.51
CA ILE A 57 7.79 14.67 -2.49
C ILE A 57 7.49 15.15 -3.92
N ALA A 58 8.45 15.06 -4.84
CA ALA A 58 8.21 15.42 -6.24
C ALA A 58 7.09 14.58 -6.86
N GLY A 59 7.08 13.27 -6.61
CA GLY A 59 5.99 12.37 -7.04
C GLY A 59 4.63 12.75 -6.43
N ALA A 60 4.60 13.15 -5.15
CA ALA A 60 3.37 13.62 -4.50
C ALA A 60 2.85 14.90 -5.14
N VAL A 61 3.74 15.86 -5.45
CA VAL A 61 3.38 17.12 -6.13
C VAL A 61 2.89 16.86 -7.57
N GLU A 62 3.50 15.93 -8.28
CA GLU A 62 3.04 15.51 -9.62
C GLU A 62 1.63 14.93 -9.55
N MET A 63 1.39 14.03 -8.60
CA MET A 63 0.07 13.43 -8.39
C MET A 63 -0.97 14.48 -7.96
N GLU A 64 -0.63 15.41 -7.08
CA GLU A 64 -1.52 16.52 -6.71
C GLU A 64 -2.02 17.28 -7.94
N LYS A 65 -1.11 17.59 -8.88
CA LYS A 65 -1.47 18.28 -10.13
C LYS A 65 -2.39 17.44 -11.02
N ALA A 66 -2.09 16.14 -11.14
CA ALA A 66 -2.92 15.20 -11.91
C ALA A 66 -4.32 15.09 -11.32
N LEU A 67 -4.43 15.06 -9.99
CA LEU A 67 -5.71 14.93 -9.28
C LEU A 67 -6.48 16.25 -9.15
N ALA A 68 -5.87 17.41 -9.46
CA ALA A 68 -6.56 18.70 -9.51
C ALA A 68 -7.51 18.83 -10.72
N VAL A 69 -7.33 17.99 -11.74
CA VAL A 69 -8.22 17.96 -12.92
C VAL A 69 -9.58 17.44 -12.49
N LYS A 70 -10.64 18.19 -12.83
CA LYS A 70 -12.02 17.79 -12.56
C LYS A 70 -12.58 17.01 -13.74
N GLY A 71 -13.32 15.95 -13.45
CA GLY A 71 -14.02 15.18 -14.49
C GLY A 71 -13.63 13.70 -14.57
N GLU A 72 -14.12 13.07 -15.61
CA GLU A 72 -14.02 11.63 -15.79
C GLU A 72 -12.59 11.13 -16.04
N GLU A 73 -11.70 11.98 -16.49
CA GLU A 73 -10.28 11.63 -16.74
C GLU A 73 -9.44 11.56 -15.45
N ASN A 74 -9.97 12.03 -14.32
CA ASN A 74 -9.28 11.98 -13.06
C ASN A 74 -9.30 10.56 -12.49
N PRO A 75 -8.13 9.90 -12.30
CA PRO A 75 -8.08 8.50 -11.84
C PRO A 75 -8.66 8.31 -10.44
N ALA A 76 -8.56 9.32 -9.55
CA ALA A 76 -9.17 9.24 -8.23
C ALA A 76 -10.71 9.29 -8.31
N VAL A 77 -11.26 10.09 -9.23
CA VAL A 77 -12.71 10.14 -9.48
C VAL A 77 -13.19 8.83 -10.07
N GLN A 78 -12.47 8.26 -11.04
CA GLN A 78 -12.79 6.95 -11.62
C GLN A 78 -12.79 5.85 -10.56
N TYR A 79 -11.76 5.80 -9.73
CA TYR A 79 -11.65 4.81 -8.65
C TYR A 79 -12.79 4.97 -7.63
N ALA A 80 -13.06 6.20 -7.19
CA ALA A 80 -14.15 6.48 -6.26
C ALA A 80 -15.53 6.12 -6.84
N ALA A 81 -15.78 6.44 -8.12
CA ALA A 81 -17.01 6.11 -8.82
C ALA A 81 -17.20 4.60 -8.94
N MET A 82 -16.15 3.87 -9.32
CA MET A 82 -16.19 2.40 -9.42
C MET A 82 -16.50 1.77 -8.06
N ARG A 83 -15.82 2.18 -7.00
CA ARG A 83 -16.07 1.68 -5.63
C ARG A 83 -17.50 1.97 -5.19
N ASN A 84 -18.01 3.16 -5.50
CA ASN A 84 -19.39 3.52 -5.18
C ASN A 84 -20.40 2.61 -5.90
N LEU A 85 -20.23 2.40 -7.21
CA LEU A 85 -21.08 1.51 -7.99
C LEU A 85 -21.04 0.05 -7.49
N LEU A 86 -19.85 -0.45 -7.20
CA LEU A 86 -19.67 -1.80 -6.65
C LEU A 86 -20.41 -1.95 -5.31
N TYR A 87 -20.34 -0.93 -4.47
CA TYR A 87 -21.00 -0.95 -3.16
C TYR A 87 -22.52 -0.77 -3.26
N SER A 88 -22.99 0.26 -3.98
CA SER A 88 -24.43 0.64 -3.99
C SER A 88 -25.28 -0.23 -4.90
N GLU A 89 -24.76 -0.60 -6.08
CA GLU A 89 -25.53 -1.31 -7.11
C GLU A 89 -25.27 -2.81 -7.10
N LEU A 90 -24.02 -3.22 -6.82
CA LEU A 90 -23.64 -4.64 -6.87
C LEU A 90 -23.49 -5.30 -5.51
N GLY A 91 -23.73 -4.57 -4.42
CA GLY A 91 -23.71 -5.10 -3.05
C GLY A 91 -22.33 -5.54 -2.56
N LYS A 92 -21.24 -5.10 -3.21
CA LYS A 92 -19.88 -5.44 -2.80
C LYS A 92 -19.53 -4.71 -1.52
N LYS A 93 -19.20 -5.44 -0.46
CA LYS A 93 -18.96 -4.89 0.88
C LYS A 93 -17.49 -4.93 1.30
N ILE A 94 -16.69 -5.72 0.61
CA ILE A 94 -15.29 -5.95 0.95
C ILE A 94 -14.43 -5.63 -0.26
N GLU A 95 -13.47 -4.74 -0.10
CA GLU A 95 -12.42 -4.49 -1.08
C GLU A 95 -11.12 -5.14 -0.61
N ILE A 96 -10.54 -5.97 -1.47
CA ILE A 96 -9.26 -6.62 -1.21
C ILE A 96 -8.20 -5.95 -2.06
N LEU A 97 -7.26 -5.24 -1.43
CA LEU A 97 -6.05 -4.74 -2.10
C LEU A 97 -5.07 -5.89 -2.28
N VAL A 98 -4.83 -6.28 -3.52
CA VAL A 98 -4.00 -7.41 -3.90
C VAL A 98 -2.64 -6.92 -4.40
N ALA A 99 -1.55 -7.46 -3.87
CA ALA A 99 -0.21 -7.25 -4.39
C ALA A 99 0.53 -8.57 -4.57
N TYR A 100 1.26 -8.71 -5.69
CA TYR A 100 2.13 -9.87 -5.96
C TYR A 100 3.58 -9.64 -5.54
N ASN A 101 3.88 -8.47 -4.99
CA ASN A 101 5.20 -8.15 -4.48
C ASN A 101 5.12 -7.94 -2.96
N PRO A 102 5.82 -8.75 -2.14
CA PRO A 102 5.78 -8.66 -0.67
C PRO A 102 6.17 -7.30 -0.10
N LYS A 103 6.90 -6.48 -0.86
CA LYS A 103 7.26 -5.11 -0.43
C LYS A 103 6.05 -4.21 -0.23
N PHE A 104 4.90 -4.54 -0.82
CA PHE A 104 3.66 -3.79 -0.67
C PHE A 104 2.87 -4.12 0.59
N GLN A 105 3.31 -5.08 1.41
CA GLN A 105 2.60 -5.48 2.62
C GLN A 105 2.22 -4.27 3.50
N TYR A 106 3.19 -3.41 3.82
CA TYR A 106 2.94 -2.26 4.69
C TYR A 106 2.18 -1.12 4.00
N LEU A 107 2.23 -1.04 2.67
CA LEU A 107 1.32 -0.17 1.92
C LEU A 107 -0.14 -0.63 2.09
N GLY A 108 -0.38 -1.95 2.02
CA GLY A 108 -1.69 -2.55 2.31
C GLY A 108 -2.17 -2.24 3.73
N GLU A 109 -1.28 -2.34 4.74
CA GLU A 109 -1.63 -1.98 6.12
C GLU A 109 -2.02 -0.51 6.27
N TRP A 110 -1.26 0.40 5.64
CA TRP A 110 -1.60 1.82 5.62
C TRP A 110 -2.92 2.09 4.89
N TRP A 111 -3.13 1.45 3.74
CA TRP A 111 -4.37 1.57 2.96
C TRP A 111 -5.59 1.13 3.76
N LYS A 112 -5.51 0.03 4.51
CA LYS A 112 -6.57 -0.44 5.41
C LYS A 112 -6.93 0.62 6.46
N GLN A 113 -5.94 1.21 7.11
CA GLN A 113 -6.17 2.27 8.10
C GLN A 113 -6.78 3.50 7.43
N LEU A 114 -6.26 3.91 6.27
CA LEU A 114 -6.73 5.09 5.55
C LEU A 114 -8.23 5.00 5.23
N TYR A 115 -8.67 3.89 4.66
CA TYR A 115 -10.07 3.69 4.30
C TYR A 115 -10.94 3.29 5.49
N GLY A 116 -10.50 2.40 6.34
CA GLY A 116 -11.27 1.93 7.49
C GLY A 116 -11.64 3.05 8.45
N GLU A 117 -10.68 3.90 8.81
CA GLU A 117 -10.94 5.06 9.68
C GLU A 117 -11.65 6.23 8.98
N SER A 118 -11.53 6.34 7.66
CA SER A 118 -12.13 7.46 6.93
C SER A 118 -13.58 7.18 6.52
N GLU A 119 -13.90 5.97 6.08
CA GLU A 119 -15.17 5.63 5.47
C GLU A 119 -16.11 4.81 6.37
N GLY A 120 -15.59 4.07 7.35
CA GLY A 120 -16.38 3.23 8.27
C GLY A 120 -17.21 4.06 9.26
N LYS A 121 -18.29 4.70 8.77
CA LYS A 121 -19.15 5.61 9.54
C LYS A 121 -20.63 5.37 9.23
N ASP A 122 -21.49 5.74 10.15
CA ASP A 122 -22.95 5.67 9.98
C ASP A 122 -23.45 4.28 9.55
N LEU A 123 -22.82 3.23 10.06
CA LEU A 123 -23.11 1.83 9.70
C LEU A 123 -22.92 1.54 8.18
N LYS A 124 -22.07 2.29 7.51
CA LYS A 124 -21.76 2.21 6.09
C LYS A 124 -20.25 2.10 5.87
N GLY A 125 -19.89 1.75 4.66
CA GLY A 125 -18.51 1.71 4.19
C GLY A 125 -18.14 0.34 3.63
N ILE A 126 -17.12 0.35 2.76
CA ILE A 126 -16.51 -0.86 2.22
C ILE A 126 -15.42 -1.30 3.20
N PHE A 127 -15.44 -2.57 3.61
CA PHE A 127 -14.42 -3.13 4.50
C PHE A 127 -13.08 -3.29 3.74
N PRO A 128 -12.00 -2.63 4.16
CA PRO A 128 -10.71 -2.74 3.49
C PRO A 128 -9.93 -3.95 3.99
N ALA A 129 -9.62 -4.88 3.11
CA ALA A 129 -8.72 -6.00 3.34
C ALA A 129 -7.48 -5.89 2.44
N SER A 130 -6.39 -6.56 2.77
CA SER A 130 -5.23 -6.66 1.89
C SER A 130 -4.64 -8.06 1.93
N VAL A 131 -4.09 -8.51 0.79
CA VAL A 131 -3.44 -9.81 0.63
C VAL A 131 -2.14 -9.68 -0.17
N ASN A 132 -1.21 -10.58 0.11
CA ASN A 132 0.04 -10.72 -0.63
C ASN A 132 0.01 -12.04 -1.40
N PHE A 133 -0.33 -11.99 -2.66
CA PHE A 133 -0.27 -13.16 -3.54
C PHE A 133 1.20 -13.40 -3.95
N THR A 134 1.60 -14.65 -4.17
CA THR A 134 0.81 -15.90 -4.18
C THR A 134 0.59 -16.51 -2.79
N THR A 135 1.28 -16.06 -1.76
CA THR A 135 1.22 -16.64 -0.41
C THR A 135 -0.23 -16.76 0.08
N ASP A 136 -0.99 -15.68 0.01
CA ASP A 136 -2.37 -15.65 0.52
C ASP A 136 -3.39 -16.34 -0.39
N LEU A 137 -3.00 -16.83 -1.57
CA LEU A 137 -3.85 -17.75 -2.34
C LEU A 137 -4.09 -19.06 -1.58
N HIS A 138 -3.12 -19.49 -0.75
CA HIS A 138 -3.28 -20.68 0.08
C HIS A 138 -4.27 -20.49 1.24
N SER A 139 -4.51 -19.25 1.66
CA SER A 139 -5.41 -18.92 2.76
C SER A 139 -6.75 -18.37 2.30
N MET A 140 -6.74 -17.52 1.27
CA MET A 140 -7.91 -16.73 0.83
C MET A 140 -8.43 -17.13 -0.55
N GLY A 141 -7.61 -17.82 -1.35
CA GLY A 141 -7.94 -18.11 -2.76
C GLY A 141 -9.25 -18.86 -2.92
N GLN A 142 -9.53 -19.85 -2.07
CA GLN A 142 -10.78 -20.62 -2.12
C GLN A 142 -12.01 -19.73 -1.87
N PHE A 143 -11.95 -18.83 -0.88
CA PHE A 143 -13.06 -17.92 -0.59
C PHE A 143 -13.27 -16.92 -1.72
N ILE A 144 -12.18 -16.35 -2.25
CA ILE A 144 -12.25 -15.39 -3.36
C ILE A 144 -12.84 -16.07 -4.61
N GLN A 145 -12.45 -17.32 -4.87
CA GLN A 145 -12.92 -18.06 -6.04
C GLN A 145 -14.38 -18.50 -5.93
N ASP A 146 -14.81 -19.00 -4.78
CA ASP A 146 -16.08 -19.74 -4.64
C ASP A 146 -16.86 -19.41 -3.35
N GLY A 147 -16.49 -18.32 -2.65
CA GLY A 147 -17.22 -17.82 -1.48
C GLY A 147 -18.31 -16.82 -1.84
N ASP A 148 -18.79 -16.09 -0.84
CA ASP A 148 -19.78 -15.02 -1.01
C ASP A 148 -19.31 -13.97 -2.02
N ARG A 149 -20.23 -13.51 -2.87
CA ARG A 149 -19.94 -12.56 -3.96
C ARG A 149 -20.02 -11.10 -3.52
N ASP A 150 -19.71 -10.81 -2.27
CA ASP A 150 -19.67 -9.46 -1.70
C ASP A 150 -18.27 -8.82 -1.72
N VAL A 151 -17.28 -9.53 -2.23
CA VAL A 151 -15.91 -9.06 -2.40
C VAL A 151 -15.64 -8.51 -3.80
N PHE A 152 -14.66 -7.61 -3.92
CA PHE A 152 -13.98 -7.27 -5.16
C PHE A 152 -12.50 -7.00 -4.91
N GLU A 153 -11.69 -7.12 -5.93
CA GLU A 153 -10.24 -6.96 -5.84
C GLU A 153 -9.77 -5.70 -6.55
N THR A 154 -8.86 -4.99 -5.90
CA THR A 154 -8.04 -3.92 -6.50
C THR A 154 -6.60 -4.40 -6.57
N VAL A 155 -6.13 -4.72 -7.77
CA VAL A 155 -4.81 -5.32 -7.97
C VAL A 155 -3.76 -4.25 -8.26
N VAL A 156 -2.69 -4.22 -7.45
CA VAL A 156 -1.52 -3.37 -7.67
C VAL A 156 -0.47 -4.15 -8.44
N SER A 157 -0.21 -3.73 -9.67
CA SER A 157 0.80 -4.33 -10.53
C SER A 157 2.05 -3.45 -10.60
N ILE A 158 3.23 -4.09 -10.57
CA ILE A 158 4.52 -3.42 -10.78
C ILE A 158 4.95 -3.70 -12.22
N GLU A 159 5.01 -2.67 -13.04
CA GLU A 159 5.42 -2.81 -14.45
C GLU A 159 6.91 -3.09 -14.60
N LYS A 160 7.74 -2.50 -13.74
CA LYS A 160 9.18 -2.65 -13.78
C LYS A 160 9.78 -2.70 -12.38
N SER A 161 10.54 -3.74 -12.10
CA SER A 161 11.30 -3.86 -10.85
C SER A 161 12.60 -3.05 -10.92
N ASN A 162 13.02 -2.49 -9.78
CA ASN A 162 14.30 -1.79 -9.65
C ASN A 162 15.51 -2.74 -9.65
N ARG A 163 15.28 -4.03 -9.43
CA ARG A 163 16.30 -5.08 -9.45
C ARG A 163 15.73 -6.31 -10.12
N GLU A 164 16.49 -6.82 -11.06
CA GLU A 164 16.17 -8.06 -11.75
C GLU A 164 16.82 -9.23 -11.01
N ILE A 165 16.04 -10.24 -10.70
CA ILE A 165 16.52 -11.50 -10.12
C ILE A 165 16.20 -12.60 -11.11
N VAL A 166 17.25 -13.23 -11.63
CA VAL A 166 17.14 -14.34 -12.57
C VAL A 166 17.24 -15.66 -11.81
N ILE A 167 16.34 -16.58 -12.08
CA ILE A 167 16.31 -17.90 -11.49
C ILE A 167 17.47 -18.74 -12.07
N GLY A 168 18.33 -19.22 -11.20
CA GLY A 168 19.44 -20.10 -11.58
C GLY A 168 18.98 -21.54 -11.88
N SER A 169 19.84 -22.32 -12.53
CA SER A 169 19.64 -23.76 -12.64
C SER A 169 20.34 -24.50 -11.51
N ASP A 170 19.75 -25.60 -11.04
CA ASP A 170 20.38 -26.55 -10.13
C ASP A 170 20.82 -27.81 -10.87
N ALA A 171 22.07 -28.25 -10.65
CA ALA A 171 22.63 -29.43 -11.33
C ALA A 171 21.87 -30.73 -10.99
N GLN A 172 21.32 -30.84 -9.80
CA GLN A 172 20.58 -32.03 -9.37
C GLN A 172 19.09 -31.98 -9.74
N ASN A 173 18.54 -30.76 -9.92
CA ASN A 173 17.12 -30.55 -10.27
C ASN A 173 16.13 -31.34 -9.40
N LEU A 174 16.39 -31.43 -8.09
CA LEU A 174 15.61 -32.24 -7.16
C LEU A 174 14.16 -31.76 -7.02
N ASP A 175 13.96 -30.47 -7.12
CA ASP A 175 12.65 -29.81 -7.08
C ASP A 175 11.94 -29.78 -8.44
N GLN A 176 12.62 -30.22 -9.49
CA GLN A 176 12.15 -30.22 -10.88
C GLN A 176 11.80 -28.82 -11.42
N LEU A 177 12.38 -27.76 -10.86
CA LEU A 177 12.07 -26.38 -11.23
C LEU A 177 13.03 -25.78 -12.26
N ASN A 178 13.98 -26.55 -12.82
CA ASN A 178 14.91 -26.04 -13.84
C ASN A 178 14.23 -25.54 -15.13
N TYR A 179 12.95 -25.84 -15.34
CA TYR A 179 12.20 -25.23 -16.45
C TYR A 179 11.99 -23.73 -16.26
N LEU A 180 12.16 -23.20 -15.05
CA LEU A 180 12.14 -21.75 -14.74
C LEU A 180 13.52 -21.11 -14.88
N ALA A 181 14.58 -21.88 -15.05
CA ALA A 181 15.94 -21.35 -15.14
C ALA A 181 16.06 -20.35 -16.30
N GLY A 182 16.70 -19.21 -16.01
CA GLY A 182 16.79 -18.09 -16.95
C GLY A 182 15.58 -17.13 -16.96
N GLN A 183 14.49 -17.48 -16.29
CA GLN A 183 13.35 -16.57 -16.12
C GLN A 183 13.61 -15.56 -15.01
N HIS A 184 12.99 -14.39 -15.14
CA HIS A 184 12.96 -13.40 -14.07
C HIS A 184 11.87 -13.74 -13.05
N VAL A 185 12.12 -13.49 -11.75
CA VAL A 185 11.13 -13.71 -10.68
C VAL A 185 9.86 -12.88 -10.94
N GLU A 186 10.00 -11.68 -11.47
CA GLU A 186 8.89 -10.81 -11.86
C GLU A 186 8.01 -11.43 -12.95
N HIS A 187 8.60 -12.19 -13.87
CA HIS A 187 7.84 -12.93 -14.89
C HIS A 187 6.97 -14.01 -14.23
N CYS A 188 7.50 -14.74 -13.25
CA CYS A 188 6.72 -15.72 -12.51
C CYS A 188 5.52 -15.08 -11.78
N ASN A 189 5.74 -13.93 -11.14
CA ASN A 189 4.67 -13.17 -10.49
C ASN A 189 3.61 -12.68 -11.50
N ALA A 190 4.05 -12.20 -12.67
CA ALA A 190 3.13 -11.77 -13.73
C ALA A 190 2.28 -12.92 -14.27
N MET A 191 2.85 -14.12 -14.41
CA MET A 191 2.11 -15.31 -14.82
C MET A 191 1.13 -15.78 -13.75
N ALA A 192 1.53 -15.72 -12.47
CA ALA A 192 0.62 -16.00 -11.36
C ALA A 192 -0.55 -15.02 -11.33
N GLN A 193 -0.28 -13.72 -11.51
CA GLN A 193 -1.33 -12.70 -11.61
C GLN A 193 -2.26 -12.95 -12.81
N LEU A 194 -1.72 -13.33 -13.95
CA LEU A 194 -2.54 -13.66 -15.12
C LEU A 194 -3.46 -14.85 -14.86
N GLY A 195 -2.93 -15.90 -14.22
CA GLY A 195 -3.70 -17.11 -13.89
C GLY A 195 -4.80 -16.90 -12.86
N THR A 196 -4.71 -15.87 -12.03
CA THR A 196 -5.74 -15.53 -11.03
C THR A 196 -6.79 -14.54 -11.52
N LYS A 197 -6.58 -13.93 -12.70
CA LYS A 197 -7.58 -13.04 -13.33
C LYS A 197 -8.65 -13.77 -14.14
N LEU A 198 -8.45 -15.04 -14.41
CA LEU A 198 -9.34 -15.88 -15.19
C LEU A 198 -10.43 -16.52 -14.33
#